data_4d6b51081c87051a3a0295773ec1de00
#
_entry.id   4d6b51081c87051a3a0295773ec1de00
#
_cell.length_a   1.000
_cell.length_b   1.000
_cell.length_c   1.000
_cell.angle_alpha   90.00
_cell.angle_beta   90.00
_cell.angle_gamma   90.00
#
_symmetry.space_group_name_H-M   'P 1'
#
loop_
_entity.id
_entity.type
_entity.pdbx_description
1 polymer ?
#
loop_
_entity_poly.entity_id
_entity_poly.type
_entity_poly.pdbx_seq_one_letter_code
_entity_poly.pdbx_strand_id
1 'polypeptide(L)'
;MRFLSASLASLAMALAAAAPAMAKDAPGAAIAPSLAMPDVTEQVPQDAPKLIVAISVDQFSADLFAQYRQHFTKGFTRLLQGGVYAQGFQSHAATETCPGHSTLLTGVHPARTGITANSWYVPGIGRADKEVYCVEDESDPRSTPDVPVVSPKHLLAPTLGDLMKKANPRTINAAVSAKDRAAVMMSGHD
;
A
#
# COMPACT_ATOMS: atom_id res chain seq x y z
N MET A 1 48.16 60.07 15.84
CA MET A 1 47.62 58.82 15.30
C MET A 1 47.70 57.79 16.39
N ARG A 2 46.55 57.41 17.01
CA ARG A 2 46.49 56.47 18.10
C ARG A 2 45.89 55.16 17.56
N PHE A 3 46.63 54.10 17.66
CA PHE A 3 46.14 52.76 17.35
C PHE A 3 45.40 52.18 18.54
N LEU A 4 44.12 51.87 18.39
CA LEU A 4 43.37 51.11 19.36
C LEU A 4 43.57 49.58 19.07
N SER A 5 44.14 48.89 20.02
CA SER A 5 44.21 47.44 20.04
C SER A 5 42.89 46.84 20.52
N ALA A 6 42.21 46.08 19.69
CA ALA A 6 41.05 45.31 20.10
C ALA A 6 41.49 43.90 20.50
N SER A 7 41.29 43.58 21.77
CA SER A 7 41.49 42.19 22.30
C SER A 7 40.38 41.27 21.87
N LEU A 8 40.72 40.19 21.16
CA LEU A 8 39.79 39.06 20.90
C LEU A 8 39.79 38.18 22.18
N ALA A 9 38.65 38.15 22.87
CA ALA A 9 38.36 37.16 23.86
C ALA A 9 37.83 35.88 23.18
N SER A 10 38.64 34.81 23.21
CA SER A 10 38.24 33.47 22.73
C SER A 10 37.27 32.84 23.73
N LEU A 11 36.02 32.70 23.32
CA LEU A 11 35.02 31.93 24.06
C LEU A 11 35.15 30.44 23.65
N ALA A 12 35.80 29.63 24.50
CA ALA A 12 35.86 28.20 24.33
C ALA A 12 34.51 27.57 24.72
N MET A 13 33.74 27.14 23.75
CA MET A 13 32.47 26.41 23.93
C MET A 13 32.81 24.91 24.12
N ALA A 14 32.71 24.42 25.35
CA ALA A 14 32.85 23.00 25.61
C ALA A 14 31.60 22.27 25.12
N LEU A 15 31.72 21.53 24.02
CA LEU A 15 30.69 20.62 23.53
C LEU A 15 30.75 19.34 24.40
N ALA A 16 29.85 19.19 25.36
CA ALA A 16 29.64 17.93 26.04
C ALA A 16 28.93 16.96 25.10
N ALA A 17 29.65 16.01 24.56
CA ALA A 17 29.10 14.89 23.84
C ALA A 17 28.29 14.00 24.78
N ALA A 18 26.99 14.12 24.82
CA ALA A 18 26.12 13.15 25.44
C ALA A 18 26.10 11.90 24.55
N ALA A 19 26.72 10.82 24.98
CA ALA A 19 26.54 9.52 24.32
C ALA A 19 25.08 9.09 24.43
N PRO A 20 24.47 8.56 23.36
CA PRO A 20 23.11 8.04 23.44
C PRO A 20 23.15 6.81 24.36
N ALA A 21 22.40 6.85 25.46
CA ALA A 21 22.16 5.67 26.28
C ALA A 21 21.45 4.65 25.36
N MET A 22 22.11 3.52 25.12
CA MET A 22 21.45 2.36 24.50
C MET A 22 20.28 1.98 25.41
N ALA A 23 19.07 2.15 24.89
CA ALA A 23 17.87 1.60 25.50
C ALA A 23 18.01 0.08 25.47
N LYS A 24 18.36 -0.50 26.62
CA LYS A 24 18.19 -1.91 26.89
C LYS A 24 16.69 -2.17 27.02
N ASP A 25 16.24 -3.18 26.29
CA ASP A 25 14.92 -3.78 26.44
C ASP A 25 13.72 -2.86 26.11
N ALA A 26 13.54 -2.56 24.83
CA ALA A 26 12.19 -2.34 24.35
C ALA A 26 11.43 -3.67 24.48
N PRO A 27 10.31 -3.74 25.25
CA PRO A 27 9.47 -4.92 25.24
C PRO A 27 9.07 -5.16 23.77
N GLY A 28 9.29 -6.41 23.30
CA GLY A 28 8.98 -6.79 21.93
C GLY A 28 7.59 -6.27 21.57
N ALA A 29 7.51 -5.53 20.47
CA ALA A 29 6.25 -5.04 19.97
C ALA A 29 5.32 -6.25 19.88
N ALA A 30 4.30 -6.30 20.74
CA ALA A 30 3.28 -7.32 20.67
C ALA A 30 2.76 -7.30 19.23
N ILE A 31 2.95 -8.39 18.51
CA ILE A 31 2.37 -8.60 17.18
C ILE A 31 0.90 -8.29 17.37
N ALA A 32 0.43 -7.23 16.69
CA ALA A 32 -0.96 -6.83 16.75
C ALA A 32 -1.81 -8.10 16.53
N PRO A 33 -2.86 -8.33 17.33
CA PRO A 33 -3.64 -9.54 17.21
C PRO A 33 -4.05 -9.71 15.76
N SER A 34 -3.77 -10.89 15.21
CA SER A 34 -4.28 -11.31 13.91
C SER A 34 -5.73 -10.88 13.84
N LEU A 35 -6.12 -10.15 12.77
CA LEU A 35 -7.52 -9.87 12.52
C LEU A 35 -8.21 -11.21 12.38
N ALA A 36 -8.82 -11.68 13.47
CA ALA A 36 -9.78 -12.75 13.38
C ALA A 36 -10.83 -12.26 12.36
N MET A 37 -10.90 -12.95 11.22
CA MET A 37 -11.89 -12.66 10.20
C MET A 37 -13.24 -12.76 10.88
N PRO A 38 -14.15 -11.79 10.74
CA PRO A 38 -15.49 -11.93 11.25
C PRO A 38 -16.08 -13.24 10.70
N ASP A 39 -16.73 -14.01 11.57
CA ASP A 39 -17.43 -15.21 11.15
C ASP A 39 -18.65 -14.79 10.31
N VAL A 40 -18.46 -14.78 8.98
CA VAL A 40 -19.50 -14.35 8.03
C VAL A 40 -20.38 -15.56 7.73
N THR A 41 -21.10 -16.03 8.75
CA THR A 41 -22.20 -17.01 8.57
C THR A 41 -23.51 -16.33 8.19
N GLU A 42 -23.50 -14.99 8.05
CA GLU A 42 -24.68 -14.22 7.70
C GLU A 42 -25.09 -14.53 6.24
N GLN A 43 -26.34 -14.95 6.07
CA GLN A 43 -26.89 -15.26 4.76
C GLN A 43 -26.82 -14.02 3.87
N VAL A 44 -26.27 -14.16 2.66
CA VAL A 44 -26.21 -13.08 1.67
C VAL A 44 -27.63 -12.55 1.46
N PRO A 45 -27.90 -11.26 1.69
CA PRO A 45 -29.23 -10.69 1.48
C PRO A 45 -29.74 -10.98 0.07
N GLN A 46 -31.05 -11.23 -0.07
CA GLN A 46 -31.65 -11.56 -1.37
C GLN A 46 -31.55 -10.42 -2.40
N ASP A 47 -31.38 -9.18 -1.92
CA ASP A 47 -31.19 -7.96 -2.71
C ASP A 47 -29.72 -7.57 -2.90
N ALA A 48 -28.77 -8.42 -2.49
CA ALA A 48 -27.34 -8.17 -2.69
C ALA A 48 -27.02 -7.99 -4.19
N PRO A 49 -26.12 -7.05 -4.54
CA PRO A 49 -25.75 -6.82 -5.93
C PRO A 49 -25.12 -8.08 -6.53
N LYS A 50 -25.56 -8.44 -7.74
CA LYS A 50 -25.02 -9.60 -8.48
C LYS A 50 -23.65 -9.34 -9.10
N LEU A 51 -23.27 -8.07 -9.23
CA LEU A 51 -22.00 -7.64 -9.79
C LEU A 51 -21.51 -6.40 -9.04
N ILE A 52 -20.28 -6.46 -8.56
CA ILE A 52 -19.54 -5.30 -8.04
C ILE A 52 -18.40 -5.03 -9.00
N VAL A 53 -18.27 -3.80 -9.46
CA VAL A 53 -17.17 -3.37 -10.34
C VAL A 53 -16.38 -2.30 -9.59
N ALA A 54 -15.15 -2.62 -9.20
CA ALA A 54 -14.21 -1.66 -8.64
C ALA A 54 -13.27 -1.17 -9.76
N ILE A 55 -13.24 0.15 -9.99
CA ILE A 55 -12.40 0.75 -11.03
C ILE A 55 -11.40 1.68 -10.33
N SER A 56 -10.12 1.34 -10.42
CA SER A 56 -9.03 2.22 -10.01
C SER A 56 -8.38 2.84 -11.24
N VAL A 57 -8.31 4.18 -11.26
CA VAL A 57 -7.60 4.92 -12.30
C VAL A 57 -6.33 5.47 -11.69
N ASP A 58 -5.22 4.78 -11.94
CA ASP A 58 -3.90 5.13 -11.40
C ASP A 58 -3.50 6.57 -11.79
N GLN A 59 -2.93 7.33 -10.85
CA GLN A 59 -2.51 8.72 -11.03
C GLN A 59 -3.66 9.72 -11.34
N PHE A 60 -4.91 9.33 -11.17
CA PHE A 60 -6.06 10.18 -11.37
C PHE A 60 -6.46 10.88 -10.06
N SER A 61 -5.86 12.04 -9.80
CA SER A 61 -6.10 12.81 -8.58
C SER A 61 -7.48 13.48 -8.57
N ALA A 62 -7.93 13.87 -7.36
CA ALA A 62 -9.15 14.65 -7.19
C ALA A 62 -9.09 15.98 -7.96
N ASP A 63 -7.92 16.60 -8.07
CA ASP A 63 -7.71 17.85 -8.83
C ASP A 63 -7.89 17.62 -10.32
N LEU A 64 -7.32 16.55 -10.88
CA LEU A 64 -7.54 16.16 -12.27
C LEU A 64 -9.01 15.86 -12.53
N PHE A 65 -9.67 15.14 -11.63
CA PHE A 65 -11.10 14.91 -11.71
C PHE A 65 -11.88 16.23 -11.75
N ALA A 66 -11.61 17.16 -10.83
CA ALA A 66 -12.29 18.46 -10.78
C ALA A 66 -12.08 19.29 -12.04
N GLN A 67 -10.85 19.28 -12.58
CA GLN A 67 -10.49 20.01 -13.80
C GLN A 67 -11.18 19.47 -15.04
N TYR A 68 -11.27 18.14 -15.18
CA TYR A 68 -11.73 17.51 -16.42
C TYR A 68 -13.17 17.00 -16.38
N ARG A 69 -13.84 16.95 -15.23
CA ARG A 69 -15.18 16.38 -15.07
C ARG A 69 -16.23 16.95 -16.02
N GLN A 70 -16.11 18.23 -16.38
CA GLN A 70 -17.01 18.89 -17.34
C GLN A 70 -16.86 18.36 -18.77
N HIS A 71 -15.75 17.71 -19.09
CA HIS A 71 -15.45 17.14 -20.39
C HIS A 71 -15.74 15.64 -20.46
N PHE A 72 -16.16 15.03 -19.38
CA PHE A 72 -16.44 13.60 -19.35
C PHE A 72 -17.64 13.25 -20.20
N THR A 73 -17.50 12.16 -20.93
CA THR A 73 -18.54 11.61 -21.81
C THR A 73 -18.71 10.12 -21.54
N LYS A 74 -19.80 9.52 -22.00
CA LYS A 74 -20.06 8.07 -21.94
C LYS A 74 -19.96 7.51 -20.50
N GLY A 75 -19.00 6.60 -20.24
CA GLY A 75 -18.87 5.89 -18.98
C GLY A 75 -18.68 6.80 -17.77
N PHE A 76 -17.79 7.76 -17.84
CA PHE A 76 -17.58 8.72 -16.75
C PHE A 76 -18.82 9.60 -16.51
N THR A 77 -19.53 10.03 -17.56
CA THR A 77 -20.81 10.75 -17.40
C THR A 77 -21.82 9.91 -16.65
N ARG A 78 -21.88 8.60 -16.94
CA ARG A 78 -22.77 7.68 -16.23
C ARG A 78 -22.38 7.55 -14.74
N LEU A 79 -21.10 7.46 -14.44
CA LEU A 79 -20.61 7.40 -13.05
C LEU A 79 -20.92 8.67 -12.26
N LEU A 80 -20.93 9.84 -12.91
CA LEU A 80 -21.31 11.12 -12.30
C LEU A 80 -22.80 11.21 -11.90
N GLN A 81 -23.64 10.28 -12.34
CA GLN A 81 -25.03 10.18 -11.89
C GLN A 81 -25.16 9.53 -10.50
N GLY A 82 -24.08 8.93 -9.98
CA GLY A 82 -24.00 8.37 -8.66
C GLY A 82 -23.52 9.38 -7.61
N GLY A 83 -23.13 8.87 -6.43
CA GLY A 83 -22.52 9.67 -5.38
C GLY A 83 -21.06 10.03 -5.71
N VAL A 84 -20.67 11.26 -5.44
CA VAL A 84 -19.27 11.71 -5.56
C VAL A 84 -18.72 12.07 -4.18
N TYR A 85 -17.67 11.38 -3.74
CA TYR A 85 -16.96 11.64 -2.49
C TYR A 85 -15.64 12.32 -2.83
N ALA A 86 -15.64 13.66 -2.80
CA ALA A 86 -14.52 14.47 -3.27
C ALA A 86 -13.28 14.45 -2.35
N GLN A 87 -13.40 13.93 -1.14
CA GLN A 87 -12.35 13.98 -0.12
C GLN A 87 -11.82 12.58 0.27
N GLY A 88 -11.76 11.66 -0.70
CA GLY A 88 -11.05 10.40 -0.51
C GLY A 88 -9.54 10.65 -0.38
N PHE A 89 -8.92 10.13 0.67
CA PHE A 89 -7.52 10.36 0.96
C PHE A 89 -6.80 9.09 1.39
N GLN A 90 -5.67 8.77 0.74
CA GLN A 90 -4.78 7.71 1.20
C GLN A 90 -3.77 8.32 2.18
N SER A 91 -3.84 7.91 3.44
CA SER A 91 -3.09 8.52 4.54
C SER A 91 -1.71 7.88 4.80
N HIS A 92 -1.25 6.96 3.94
CA HIS A 92 0.08 6.37 4.04
C HIS A 92 1.13 7.12 3.19
N ALA A 93 2.41 7.00 3.55
CA ALA A 93 3.48 7.81 2.99
C ALA A 93 3.80 7.48 1.52
N ALA A 94 3.90 6.21 1.15
CA ALA A 94 4.19 5.80 -0.22
C ALA A 94 2.87 5.51 -0.96
N THR A 95 2.46 6.42 -1.84
CA THR A 95 1.24 6.28 -2.67
C THR A 95 1.57 5.71 -4.06
N GLU A 96 2.44 4.71 -4.09
CA GLU A 96 2.78 3.95 -5.29
C GLU A 96 1.66 2.95 -5.65
N THR A 97 1.79 2.31 -6.83
CA THR A 97 0.76 1.39 -7.34
C THR A 97 0.43 0.27 -6.35
N CYS A 98 1.45 -0.46 -5.86
CA CYS A 98 1.21 -1.62 -4.99
C CYS A 98 0.55 -1.24 -3.66
N PRO A 99 1.13 -0.35 -2.83
CA PRO A 99 0.49 0.02 -1.56
C PRO A 99 -0.86 0.71 -1.76
N GLY A 100 -1.00 1.53 -2.81
CA GLY A 100 -2.26 2.21 -3.10
C GLY A 100 -3.39 1.24 -3.45
N HIS A 101 -3.17 0.33 -4.41
CA HIS A 101 -4.19 -0.62 -4.84
C HIS A 101 -4.52 -1.64 -3.76
N SER A 102 -3.52 -2.14 -3.02
CA SER A 102 -3.77 -3.04 -1.89
C SER A 102 -4.60 -2.37 -0.79
N THR A 103 -4.32 -1.11 -0.46
CA THR A 103 -5.10 -0.34 0.52
C THR A 103 -6.56 -0.17 0.09
N LEU A 104 -6.81 0.10 -1.19
CA LEU A 104 -8.17 0.31 -1.71
C LEU A 104 -9.07 -0.91 -1.50
N LEU A 105 -8.59 -2.11 -1.78
CA LEU A 105 -9.42 -3.31 -1.76
C LEU A 105 -9.32 -4.14 -0.48
N THR A 106 -8.33 -3.87 0.38
CA THR A 106 -8.24 -4.48 1.71
C THR A 106 -8.86 -3.61 2.81
N GLY A 107 -8.94 -2.28 2.58
CA GLY A 107 -9.38 -1.31 3.58
C GLY A 107 -8.38 -1.07 4.72
N VAL A 108 -7.13 -1.55 4.60
CA VAL A 108 -6.11 -1.40 5.64
C VAL A 108 -4.81 -0.83 5.10
N HIS A 109 -4.02 -0.20 5.97
CA HIS A 109 -2.78 0.47 5.60
C HIS A 109 -1.62 -0.50 5.29
N PRO A 110 -0.56 -0.05 4.58
CA PRO A 110 0.62 -0.83 4.23
C PRO A 110 1.27 -1.59 5.38
N ALA A 111 1.29 -1.03 6.59
CA ALA A 111 1.79 -1.71 7.80
C ALA A 111 1.05 -3.02 8.12
N ARG A 112 -0.17 -3.22 7.59
CA ARG A 112 -0.97 -4.43 7.77
C ARG A 112 -1.09 -5.26 6.51
N THR A 113 -1.10 -4.61 5.33
CA THR A 113 -1.06 -5.36 4.07
C THR A 113 0.30 -6.00 3.81
N GLY A 114 1.39 -5.51 4.44
CA GLY A 114 2.75 -5.90 4.13
C GLY A 114 3.32 -5.22 2.88
N ILE A 115 2.49 -4.51 2.12
CA ILE A 115 2.86 -3.88 0.84
C ILE A 115 3.26 -2.44 1.08
N THR A 116 4.55 -2.19 1.28
CA THR A 116 5.07 -0.87 1.66
C THR A 116 5.51 0.00 0.48
N ALA A 117 5.86 -0.62 -0.65
CA ALA A 117 6.31 0.02 -1.89
C ALA A 117 6.02 -0.88 -3.09
N ASN A 118 6.38 -0.45 -4.31
CA ASN A 118 6.36 -1.33 -5.49
C ASN A 118 7.47 -2.38 -5.44
N SER A 119 8.59 -2.06 -4.78
CA SER A 119 9.69 -2.97 -4.52
C SER A 119 10.37 -2.59 -3.20
N TRP A 120 11.05 -3.53 -2.57
CA TRP A 120 11.84 -3.28 -1.37
C TRP A 120 13.05 -4.19 -1.30
N TYR A 121 14.01 -3.83 -0.45
CA TYR A 121 15.28 -4.52 -0.32
C TYR A 121 15.24 -5.56 0.80
N VAL A 122 15.58 -6.81 0.50
CA VAL A 122 15.62 -7.93 1.45
C VAL A 122 17.06 -8.48 1.54
N PRO A 123 17.87 -8.04 2.50
CA PRO A 123 19.29 -8.42 2.59
C PRO A 123 19.54 -9.93 2.64
N GLY A 124 18.65 -10.68 3.28
CA GLY A 124 18.77 -12.12 3.50
C GLY A 124 18.35 -13.02 2.34
N ILE A 125 17.82 -12.45 1.25
CA ILE A 125 17.42 -13.27 0.10
C ILE A 125 18.62 -13.94 -0.57
N GLY A 126 18.45 -15.19 -1.02
CA GLY A 126 19.53 -16.06 -1.52
C GLY A 126 20.07 -15.73 -2.91
N ARG A 127 19.71 -14.61 -3.52
CA ARG A 127 20.18 -14.15 -4.84
C ARG A 127 21.04 -12.89 -4.75
N ALA A 128 21.78 -12.56 -5.81
CA ALA A 128 22.66 -11.38 -5.87
C ALA A 128 21.86 -10.08 -5.81
N ASP A 129 20.80 -9.99 -6.59
CA ASP A 129 19.83 -8.92 -6.50
C ASP A 129 18.98 -9.11 -5.23
N LYS A 130 18.99 -8.08 -4.38
CA LYS A 130 18.29 -8.07 -3.09
C LYS A 130 16.94 -7.34 -3.16
N GLU A 131 16.57 -6.80 -4.30
CA GLU A 131 15.29 -6.17 -4.51
C GLU A 131 14.19 -7.21 -4.73
N VAL A 132 13.08 -7.06 -4.03
CA VAL A 132 11.89 -7.90 -4.17
C VAL A 132 10.75 -7.04 -4.69
N TYR A 133 10.12 -7.50 -5.75
CA TYR A 133 8.97 -6.85 -6.34
C TYR A 133 7.68 -7.20 -5.57
N CYS A 134 6.78 -6.25 -5.39
CA CYS A 134 5.61 -6.41 -4.52
C CYS A 134 4.68 -7.59 -4.85
N VAL A 135 4.68 -8.06 -6.09
CA VAL A 135 3.91 -9.23 -6.55
C VAL A 135 4.81 -10.36 -7.00
N GLU A 136 6.02 -10.43 -6.50
CA GLU A 136 6.96 -11.52 -6.79
C GLU A 136 6.83 -12.65 -5.77
N ASP A 137 6.91 -13.89 -6.22
CA ASP A 137 7.31 -15.02 -5.38
C ASP A 137 8.81 -15.27 -5.55
N GLU A 138 9.62 -14.63 -4.75
CA GLU A 138 11.08 -14.76 -4.75
C GLU A 138 11.56 -16.13 -4.26
N SER A 139 10.69 -16.95 -3.69
CA SER A 139 11.00 -18.32 -3.30
C SER A 139 10.80 -19.34 -4.44
N ASP A 140 10.11 -18.96 -5.51
CA ASP A 140 10.02 -19.78 -6.71
C ASP A 140 11.37 -19.75 -7.45
N PRO A 141 12.02 -20.90 -7.70
CA PRO A 141 13.34 -20.92 -8.37
C PRO A 141 13.31 -20.41 -9.82
N ARG A 142 12.13 -20.22 -10.40
CA ARG A 142 11.96 -19.63 -11.74
C ARG A 142 11.90 -18.12 -11.69
N SER A 143 11.69 -17.52 -10.50
CA SER A 143 11.60 -16.07 -10.34
C SER A 143 12.96 -15.43 -10.48
N THR A 144 13.04 -14.42 -11.33
CA THR A 144 14.24 -13.59 -11.50
C THR A 144 13.84 -12.12 -11.45
N PRO A 145 14.79 -11.18 -11.20
CA PRO A 145 14.50 -9.74 -11.22
C PRO A 145 13.89 -9.26 -12.55
N ASP A 146 14.33 -9.87 -13.66
CA ASP A 146 13.85 -9.50 -15.01
C ASP A 146 12.51 -10.15 -15.36
N VAL A 147 12.25 -11.34 -14.81
CA VAL A 147 11.04 -12.12 -15.06
C VAL A 147 10.53 -12.70 -13.73
N PRO A 148 9.86 -11.89 -12.91
CA PRO A 148 9.32 -12.35 -11.64
C PRO A 148 8.16 -13.32 -11.82
N VAL A 149 8.11 -14.36 -10.99
CA VAL A 149 6.91 -15.19 -10.86
C VAL A 149 5.88 -14.42 -10.08
N VAL A 150 4.80 -14.03 -10.74
CA VAL A 150 3.75 -13.18 -10.17
C VAL A 150 2.90 -13.94 -9.15
N SER A 151 2.74 -13.36 -7.96
CA SER A 151 2.02 -13.95 -6.83
C SER A 151 1.52 -12.88 -5.86
N PRO A 152 0.39 -13.08 -5.17
CA PRO A 152 -0.06 -12.24 -4.06
C PRO A 152 0.66 -12.54 -2.74
N LYS A 153 1.72 -13.32 -2.72
CA LYS A 153 2.44 -13.85 -1.55
C LYS A 153 2.70 -12.80 -0.45
N HIS A 154 3.05 -11.60 -0.84
CA HIS A 154 3.38 -10.52 0.11
C HIS A 154 2.15 -9.77 0.64
N LEU A 155 0.99 -9.99 0.06
CA LEU A 155 -0.26 -9.38 0.54
C LEU A 155 -0.77 -10.14 1.76
N LEU A 156 -0.62 -9.55 2.95
CA LEU A 156 -0.94 -10.21 4.23
C LEU A 156 -2.40 -10.01 4.68
N ALA A 157 -3.18 -9.21 3.94
CA ALA A 157 -4.56 -8.89 4.28
C ALA A 157 -5.49 -9.35 3.15
N PRO A 158 -6.67 -9.89 3.48
CA PRO A 158 -7.64 -10.28 2.47
C PRO A 158 -8.22 -9.06 1.76
N THR A 159 -8.46 -9.18 0.47
CA THR A 159 -9.19 -8.19 -0.32
C THR A 159 -10.71 -8.37 -0.16
N LEU A 160 -11.47 -7.41 -0.68
CA LEU A 160 -12.92 -7.55 -0.79
C LEU A 160 -13.30 -8.82 -1.59
N GLY A 161 -12.56 -9.13 -2.66
CA GLY A 161 -12.76 -10.35 -3.46
C GLY A 161 -12.57 -11.63 -2.64
N ASP A 162 -11.49 -11.72 -1.87
CA ASP A 162 -11.22 -12.84 -0.96
C ASP A 162 -12.36 -13.03 0.05
N LEU A 163 -12.84 -11.93 0.64
CA LEU A 163 -13.93 -11.95 1.62
C LEU A 163 -15.25 -12.39 0.99
N MET A 164 -15.58 -11.89 -0.20
CA MET A 164 -16.77 -12.28 -0.94
C MET A 164 -16.75 -13.75 -1.30
N LYS A 165 -15.60 -14.27 -1.74
CA LYS A 165 -15.45 -15.68 -2.09
C LYS A 165 -15.50 -16.58 -0.87
N LYS A 166 -14.94 -16.14 0.26
CA LYS A 166 -15.09 -16.83 1.54
C LYS A 166 -16.57 -16.94 1.97
N ALA A 167 -17.33 -15.83 1.82
CA ALA A 167 -18.76 -15.81 2.16
C ALA A 167 -19.60 -16.66 1.18
N ASN A 168 -19.24 -16.66 -0.11
CA ASN A 168 -19.89 -17.47 -1.11
C ASN A 168 -18.84 -18.04 -2.09
N PRO A 169 -18.49 -19.34 -1.98
CA PRO A 169 -17.49 -19.98 -2.84
C PRO A 169 -17.80 -19.94 -4.35
N ARG A 170 -19.05 -19.66 -4.73
CA ARG A 170 -19.44 -19.46 -6.15
C ARG A 170 -19.13 -18.06 -6.66
N THR A 171 -18.66 -17.14 -5.83
CA THR A 171 -18.22 -15.82 -6.26
C THR A 171 -17.07 -15.96 -7.26
N ILE A 172 -17.17 -15.24 -8.37
CA ILE A 172 -16.08 -15.11 -9.33
C ILE A 172 -15.39 -13.77 -9.01
N ASN A 173 -14.13 -13.84 -8.64
CA ASN A 173 -13.27 -12.70 -8.46
C ASN A 173 -12.34 -12.58 -9.67
N ALA A 174 -12.34 -11.44 -10.35
CA ALA A 174 -11.53 -11.24 -11.54
C ALA A 174 -10.99 -9.80 -11.58
N ALA A 175 -9.72 -9.66 -11.89
CA ALA A 175 -9.08 -8.36 -12.07
C ALA A 175 -8.39 -8.28 -13.43
N VAL A 176 -8.42 -7.09 -14.04
CA VAL A 176 -7.78 -6.82 -15.32
C VAL A 176 -7.04 -5.48 -15.23
N SER A 177 -5.77 -5.48 -15.59
CA SER A 177 -4.94 -4.28 -15.65
C SER A 177 -3.82 -4.45 -16.68
N ALA A 178 -3.30 -3.35 -17.21
CA ALA A 178 -2.05 -3.36 -17.97
C ALA A 178 -0.80 -3.52 -17.09
N LYS A 179 -0.95 -3.31 -15.76
CA LYS A 179 0.08 -3.56 -14.76
C LYS A 179 -0.32 -4.79 -13.95
N ASP A 180 0.50 -5.84 -13.96
CA ASP A 180 0.30 -7.07 -13.18
C ASP A 180 0.02 -6.79 -11.70
N ARG A 181 0.86 -5.96 -11.08
CA ARG A 181 0.73 -5.57 -9.66
C ARG A 181 -0.60 -4.91 -9.31
N ALA A 182 -1.17 -4.12 -10.23
CA ALA A 182 -2.46 -3.50 -9.97
C ALA A 182 -3.58 -4.55 -9.96
N ALA A 183 -3.54 -5.50 -10.89
CA ALA A 183 -4.51 -6.59 -10.93
C ALA A 183 -4.40 -7.48 -9.68
N VAL A 184 -3.20 -7.93 -9.33
CA VAL A 184 -2.97 -8.83 -8.18
C VAL A 184 -3.35 -8.15 -6.86
N MET A 185 -2.93 -6.89 -6.63
CA MET A 185 -3.24 -6.18 -5.40
C MET A 185 -4.74 -5.89 -5.22
N MET A 186 -5.52 -5.86 -6.30
CA MET A 186 -6.96 -5.68 -6.25
C MET A 186 -7.74 -6.99 -6.21
N SER A 187 -7.27 -8.06 -6.85
CA SER A 187 -7.92 -9.37 -6.76
C SER A 187 -7.64 -10.09 -5.44
N GLY A 188 -6.42 -10.00 -4.92
CA GLY A 188 -6.03 -10.74 -3.74
C GLY A 188 -5.51 -12.14 -4.05
N HIS A 189 -5.93 -13.14 -3.24
CA HIS A 189 -5.33 -14.46 -3.21
C HIS A 189 -6.06 -15.51 -4.06
N ASP A 190 -7.24 -15.16 -4.58
CA ASP A 190 -8.12 -16.07 -5.35
C ASP A 190 -8.22 -15.67 -6.82
#